data_dd41b83f8a3e9cf8d44a16f3f7439f60
#
_entry.id   dd41b83f8a3e9cf8d44a16f3f7439f60
#
_cell.length_a   1.000
_cell.length_b   1.000
_cell.length_c   1.000
_cell.angle_alpha   90.00
_cell.angle_beta   90.00
_cell.angle_gamma   90.00
#
_symmetry.space_group_name_H-M   'P 1'
#
loop_
_entity.id
_entity.type
_entity.pdbx_description
1 polymer ?
#
loop_
_entity_poly.entity_id
_entity_poly.type
_entity_poly.pdbx_seq_one_letter_code
_entity_poly.pdbx_strand_id
1 'polypeptide(L)'
;MKDNGYRISVEMVRKLMRDMGLISIRQDAKDLYDKEQRRYKNYLNQQFTTTRPNEVWVSDITYFRFNNKNFHICVILDLFSRMVIAYKVGKVNSTQLVRSTFQMAYMERKPVLPLTFHTDRGSNYQSKTYRLLLRSFGVTQSFSRAHIPYDNSVMESFFSNLKREELYRTKYRSEGDFRTAVDRYIVFYNEQRPHAKNGYKTPMKKELDYLNKQAIL
;
A
#
# COMPACT_ATOMS: atom_id res chain seq x y z
N MET A 1 11.17 -31.87 -22.43
CA MET A 1 10.85 -33.26 -22.90
C MET A 1 9.84 -33.25 -24.05
N LYS A 2 8.95 -32.31 -24.18
CA LYS A 2 8.10 -32.20 -25.38
C LYS A 2 8.89 -31.90 -26.66
N ASP A 3 9.98 -31.18 -26.53
CA ASP A 3 10.82 -30.74 -27.66
C ASP A 3 11.68 -31.89 -28.28
N ASN A 4 11.76 -33.04 -27.60
CA ASN A 4 12.51 -34.23 -28.07
C ASN A 4 11.58 -35.39 -28.52
N GLY A 5 10.28 -35.11 -28.77
CA GLY A 5 9.35 -36.07 -29.34
C GLY A 5 8.79 -37.13 -28.38
N TYR A 6 9.14 -37.13 -27.10
CA TYR A 6 8.64 -38.08 -26.13
C TYR A 6 7.32 -37.64 -25.49
N ARG A 7 6.26 -38.42 -25.69
CA ARG A 7 4.96 -38.23 -24.98
C ARG A 7 4.98 -39.07 -23.70
N ILE A 8 5.35 -38.46 -22.59
CA ILE A 8 5.38 -39.12 -21.28
C ILE A 8 4.33 -38.42 -20.38
N SER A 9 3.50 -39.22 -19.68
CA SER A 9 2.56 -38.70 -18.69
C SER A 9 3.27 -38.25 -17.42
N VAL A 10 2.67 -37.33 -16.66
CA VAL A 10 3.22 -36.89 -15.36
C VAL A 10 3.36 -38.07 -14.38
N GLU A 11 2.45 -39.03 -14.44
CA GLU A 11 2.53 -40.26 -13.61
C GLU A 11 3.73 -41.13 -13.96
N MET A 12 4.01 -41.28 -15.24
CA MET A 12 5.20 -42.05 -15.70
C MET A 12 6.47 -41.34 -15.24
N VAL A 13 6.56 -40.02 -15.35
CA VAL A 13 7.72 -39.25 -14.85
C VAL A 13 7.89 -39.46 -13.35
N ARG A 14 6.81 -39.39 -12.55
CA ARG A 14 6.85 -39.66 -11.10
C ARG A 14 7.33 -41.08 -10.78
N LYS A 15 6.89 -42.07 -11.56
CA LYS A 15 7.31 -43.46 -11.38
C LYS A 15 8.81 -43.59 -11.67
N LEU A 16 9.27 -43.09 -12.81
CA LEU A 16 10.68 -43.13 -13.18
C LEU A 16 11.59 -42.41 -12.19
N MET A 17 11.16 -41.24 -11.68
CA MET A 17 11.92 -40.56 -10.65
C MET A 17 12.02 -41.36 -9.37
N ARG A 18 10.95 -42.05 -8.97
CA ARG A 18 10.94 -42.92 -7.79
C ARG A 18 11.85 -44.14 -7.96
N ASP A 19 11.79 -44.78 -9.13
CA ASP A 19 12.61 -45.96 -9.47
C ASP A 19 14.11 -45.60 -9.55
N MET A 20 14.44 -44.36 -9.92
CA MET A 20 15.79 -43.81 -9.96
C MET A 20 16.25 -43.17 -8.63
N GLY A 21 15.43 -43.19 -7.57
CA GLY A 21 15.74 -42.55 -6.30
C GLY A 21 15.83 -41.02 -6.39
N LEU A 22 15.26 -40.41 -7.44
CA LEU A 22 15.28 -38.97 -7.63
C LEU A 22 14.14 -38.31 -6.85
N ILE A 23 14.49 -37.44 -5.92
CA ILE A 23 13.53 -36.65 -5.13
C ILE A 23 13.52 -35.23 -5.69
N SER A 24 12.30 -34.71 -5.97
CA SER A 24 12.15 -33.30 -6.34
C SER A 24 12.54 -32.41 -5.16
N ILE A 25 13.60 -31.64 -5.29
CA ILE A 25 13.98 -30.62 -4.29
C ILE A 25 12.99 -29.46 -4.42
N ARG A 26 11.83 -29.61 -3.80
CA ARG A 26 10.93 -28.48 -3.56
C ARG A 26 11.26 -27.95 -2.19
N GLN A 27 11.61 -26.67 -2.12
CA GLN A 27 11.60 -25.98 -0.83
C GLN A 27 10.18 -26.08 -0.26
N ASP A 28 10.07 -26.50 1.00
CA ASP A 28 8.78 -26.57 1.67
C ASP A 28 8.10 -25.20 1.64
N ALA A 29 6.84 -25.16 1.22
CA ALA A 29 6.07 -23.92 1.15
C ALA A 29 6.05 -23.21 2.52
N LYS A 30 6.11 -23.96 3.61
CA LYS A 30 6.22 -23.47 4.98
C LYS A 30 7.56 -22.77 5.22
N ASP A 31 8.67 -23.35 4.78
CA ASP A 31 10.01 -22.74 4.94
C ASP A 31 10.15 -21.45 4.14
N LEU A 32 9.57 -21.39 2.94
CA LEU A 32 9.50 -20.16 2.15
C LEU A 32 8.67 -19.09 2.82
N TYR A 33 7.49 -19.47 3.33
CA TYR A 33 6.60 -18.57 4.08
C TYR A 33 7.29 -18.02 5.33
N ASP A 34 7.94 -18.87 6.12
CA ASP A 34 8.64 -18.48 7.34
C ASP A 34 9.84 -17.56 7.06
N LYS A 35 10.60 -17.81 5.98
CA LYS A 35 11.68 -16.92 5.50
C LYS A 35 11.14 -15.56 5.09
N GLU A 36 10.02 -15.51 4.39
CA GLU A 36 9.36 -14.26 4.01
C GLU A 36 8.82 -13.50 5.21
N GLN A 37 8.22 -14.18 6.19
CA GLN A 37 7.73 -13.55 7.41
C GLN A 37 8.87 -12.94 8.23
N ARG A 38 10.03 -13.62 8.32
CA ARG A 38 11.23 -13.08 8.98
C ARG A 38 11.78 -11.85 8.26
N ARG A 39 11.67 -11.79 6.93
CA ARG A 39 12.17 -10.70 6.10
C ARG A 39 11.25 -9.48 6.11
N TYR A 40 9.93 -9.69 6.17
CA TYR A 40 8.91 -8.64 6.05
C TYR A 40 8.02 -8.64 7.30
N LYS A 41 8.50 -7.99 8.35
CA LYS A 41 7.80 -7.96 9.64
C LYS A 41 6.54 -7.08 9.57
N ASN A 42 5.46 -7.57 10.16
CA ASN A 42 4.26 -6.79 10.40
C ASN A 42 4.32 -6.21 11.81
N TYR A 43 4.68 -4.94 11.92
CA TYR A 43 4.68 -4.22 13.20
C TYR A 43 3.31 -3.64 13.55
N LEU A 44 2.47 -3.37 12.53
CA LEU A 44 1.14 -2.82 12.74
C LEU A 44 0.18 -3.83 13.37
N ASN A 45 0.27 -5.12 12.97
CA ASN A 45 -0.49 -6.24 13.50
C ASN A 45 -2.00 -5.95 13.67
N GLN A 46 -2.61 -5.30 12.66
CA GLN A 46 -4.02 -4.88 12.63
C GLN A 46 -4.42 -3.88 13.75
N GLN A 47 -3.46 -3.26 14.41
CA GLN A 47 -3.72 -2.19 15.37
C GLN A 47 -3.91 -0.86 14.63
N PHE A 48 -5.11 -0.66 14.09
CA PHE A 48 -5.42 0.51 13.25
C PHE A 48 -5.83 1.75 14.06
N THR A 49 -5.52 1.79 15.34
CA THR A 49 -5.79 2.93 16.21
C THR A 49 -4.46 3.49 16.70
N THR A 50 -4.25 4.78 16.51
CA THR A 50 -3.09 5.52 16.96
C THR A 50 -3.53 6.67 17.85
N THR A 51 -2.63 7.19 18.67
CA THR A 51 -2.94 8.21 19.68
C THR A 51 -2.73 9.63 19.19
N ARG A 52 -1.86 9.79 18.18
CA ARG A 52 -1.47 11.09 17.63
C ARG A 52 -1.21 11.02 16.12
N PRO A 53 -1.24 12.15 15.42
CA PRO A 53 -0.79 12.23 14.03
C PRO A 53 0.68 11.82 13.87
N ASN A 54 1.03 11.32 12.69
CA ASN A 54 2.39 10.94 12.30
C ASN A 54 3.03 9.81 13.12
N GLU A 55 2.22 8.98 13.77
CA GLU A 55 2.68 7.78 14.48
C GLU A 55 2.78 6.57 13.51
N VAL A 56 1.76 6.40 12.68
CA VAL A 56 1.71 5.37 11.65
C VAL A 56 1.15 5.95 10.35
N TRP A 57 1.89 5.78 9.28
CA TRP A 57 1.39 6.03 7.92
C TRP A 57 1.16 4.72 7.20
N VAL A 58 0.08 4.66 6.44
CA VAL A 58 -0.26 3.51 5.58
C VAL A 58 -0.25 3.94 4.13
N SER A 59 0.24 3.08 3.25
CA SER A 59 0.36 3.41 1.83
C SER A 59 0.06 2.21 0.94
N ASP A 60 -0.52 2.51 -0.21
CA ASP A 60 -0.78 1.51 -1.25
C ASP A 60 -0.95 2.20 -2.61
N ILE A 61 -0.99 1.41 -3.67
CA ILE A 61 -1.18 1.86 -5.04
C ILE A 61 -2.43 1.22 -5.61
N THR A 62 -3.34 2.03 -6.12
CA THR A 62 -4.41 1.54 -6.99
C THR A 62 -4.18 1.95 -8.43
N TYR A 63 -4.92 1.33 -9.35
CA TYR A 63 -4.92 1.76 -10.74
C TYR A 63 -6.34 2.05 -11.22
N PHE A 64 -6.40 2.93 -12.22
CA PHE A 64 -7.60 3.25 -12.96
C PHE A 64 -7.28 3.28 -14.46
N ARG A 65 -8.12 2.64 -15.27
CA ARG A 65 -7.95 2.61 -16.72
C ARG A 65 -8.82 3.68 -17.37
N PHE A 66 -8.17 4.58 -18.08
CA PHE A 66 -8.83 5.67 -18.81
C PHE A 66 -8.19 5.80 -20.20
N ASN A 67 -8.99 5.91 -21.26
CA ASN A 67 -8.53 6.00 -22.65
C ASN A 67 -7.46 4.96 -23.00
N ASN A 68 -7.70 3.69 -22.70
CA ASN A 68 -6.79 2.56 -22.90
C ASN A 68 -5.40 2.71 -22.25
N LYS A 69 -5.23 3.65 -21.30
CA LYS A 69 -4.02 3.85 -20.51
C LYS A 69 -4.32 3.57 -19.03
N ASN A 70 -3.39 2.91 -18.36
CA ASN A 70 -3.46 2.74 -16.92
C ASN A 70 -2.81 3.92 -16.22
N PHE A 71 -3.50 4.47 -15.22
CA PHE A 71 -2.97 5.46 -14.30
C PHE A 71 -2.87 4.81 -12.92
N HIS A 72 -1.74 4.97 -12.29
CA HIS A 72 -1.45 4.43 -10.96
C HIS A 72 -1.49 5.55 -9.94
N ILE A 73 -2.31 5.41 -8.93
CA ILE A 73 -2.50 6.40 -7.86
C ILE A 73 -1.86 5.83 -6.61
N CYS A 74 -0.71 6.36 -6.23
CA CYS A 74 -0.06 6.06 -4.96
C CYS A 74 -0.57 7.04 -3.91
N VAL A 75 -1.02 6.53 -2.76
CA VAL A 75 -1.59 7.34 -1.69
C VAL A 75 -0.93 6.98 -0.37
N ILE A 76 -0.72 7.99 0.47
CA ILE A 76 -0.27 7.83 1.86
C ILE A 76 -1.32 8.46 2.78
N LEU A 77 -1.80 7.67 3.75
CA LEU A 77 -2.74 8.09 4.77
C LEU A 77 -2.06 8.12 6.14
N ASP A 78 -2.37 9.13 6.94
CA ASP A 78 -2.10 9.10 8.37
C ASP A 78 -3.17 8.25 9.08
N LEU A 79 -2.74 7.27 9.84
CA LEU A 79 -3.66 6.32 10.47
C LEU A 79 -4.49 6.94 11.60
N PHE A 80 -4.01 8.01 12.23
CA PHE A 80 -4.72 8.71 13.31
C PHE A 80 -6.02 9.36 12.83
N SER A 81 -5.93 10.14 11.78
CA SER A 81 -7.03 10.94 11.25
C SER A 81 -7.68 10.35 10.01
N ARG A 82 -7.04 9.35 9.38
CA ARG A 82 -7.38 8.87 8.04
C ARG A 82 -7.14 9.91 6.94
N MET A 83 -6.39 10.96 7.25
CA MET A 83 -6.08 12.03 6.30
C MET A 83 -5.14 11.53 5.21
N VAL A 84 -5.46 11.81 3.95
CA VAL A 84 -4.51 11.68 2.86
C VAL A 84 -3.47 12.78 3.01
N ILE A 85 -2.24 12.39 3.34
CA ILE A 85 -1.13 13.33 3.57
C ILE A 85 -0.27 13.55 2.33
N ALA A 86 -0.27 12.59 1.41
CA ALA A 86 0.35 12.73 0.11
C ALA A 86 -0.24 11.73 -0.89
N TYR A 87 -0.24 12.10 -2.16
CA TYR A 87 -0.59 11.21 -3.26
C TYR A 87 0.12 11.65 -4.55
N LYS A 88 0.30 10.71 -5.46
CA LYS A 88 0.76 10.99 -6.83
C LYS A 88 0.08 10.09 -7.83
N VAL A 89 -0.18 10.65 -9.01
CA VAL A 89 -0.70 9.91 -10.16
C VAL A 89 0.40 9.71 -11.19
N GLY A 90 0.76 8.46 -11.45
CA GLY A 90 1.77 8.06 -12.42
C GLY A 90 1.20 7.23 -13.57
N LYS A 91 1.89 7.20 -14.72
CA LYS A 91 1.54 6.33 -15.86
C LYS A 91 2.13 4.92 -15.70
N VAL A 92 3.11 4.77 -14.81
CA VAL A 92 3.83 3.52 -14.58
C VAL A 92 3.78 3.19 -13.08
N ASN A 93 3.49 1.93 -12.77
CA ASN A 93 3.63 1.40 -11.42
C ASN A 93 5.13 1.18 -11.14
N SER A 94 5.76 2.11 -10.46
CA SER A 94 7.22 2.13 -10.31
C SER A 94 7.66 2.47 -8.88
N THR A 95 8.88 2.02 -8.54
CA THR A 95 9.53 2.40 -7.29
C THR A 95 9.72 3.93 -7.18
N GLN A 96 9.90 4.62 -8.31
CA GLN A 96 10.00 6.08 -8.31
C GLN A 96 8.70 6.77 -7.88
N LEU A 97 7.53 6.21 -8.26
CA LEU A 97 6.23 6.72 -7.84
C LEU A 97 6.12 6.67 -6.31
N VAL A 98 6.36 5.50 -5.68
CA VAL A 98 6.26 5.37 -4.21
C VAL A 98 7.31 6.21 -3.47
N ARG A 99 8.55 6.28 -4.00
CA ARG A 99 9.60 7.11 -3.41
C ARG A 99 9.22 8.58 -3.38
N SER A 100 8.80 9.11 -4.52
CA SER A 100 8.47 10.54 -4.63
C SER A 100 7.20 10.90 -3.84
N THR A 101 6.25 9.97 -3.68
CA THR A 101 5.07 10.18 -2.83
C THR A 101 5.46 10.19 -1.35
N PHE A 102 6.35 9.28 -0.92
CA PHE A 102 6.86 9.26 0.44
C PHE A 102 7.65 10.52 0.77
N GLN A 103 8.56 10.96 -0.11
CA GLN A 103 9.35 12.17 0.11
C GLN A 103 8.45 13.41 0.23
N MET A 104 7.41 13.51 -0.59
CA MET A 104 6.42 14.60 -0.48
C MET A 104 5.72 14.58 0.88
N ALA A 105 5.22 13.42 1.34
CA ALA A 105 4.61 13.27 2.65
C ALA A 105 5.56 13.68 3.78
N TYR A 106 6.79 13.20 3.72
CA TYR A 106 7.77 13.45 4.77
C TYR A 106 8.18 14.93 4.87
N MET A 107 8.39 15.59 3.73
CA MET A 107 8.72 17.01 3.67
C MET A 107 7.58 17.90 4.14
N GLU A 108 6.35 17.55 3.82
CA GLU A 108 5.14 18.28 4.24
C GLU A 108 4.89 18.12 5.74
N ARG A 109 4.95 16.89 6.24
CA ARG A 109 4.54 16.57 7.63
C ARG A 109 5.66 16.72 8.65
N LYS A 110 6.92 16.61 8.23
CA LYS A 110 8.12 16.66 9.10
C LYS A 110 7.91 15.87 10.40
N PRO A 111 7.60 14.56 10.31
CA PRO A 111 7.16 13.79 11.46
C PRO A 111 8.25 13.70 12.53
N VAL A 112 7.84 13.81 13.79
CA VAL A 112 8.71 13.45 14.91
C VAL A 112 8.76 11.93 15.03
N LEU A 113 9.96 11.38 15.04
CA LEU A 113 10.15 9.93 15.17
C LEU A 113 9.80 9.42 16.58
N PRO A 114 9.40 8.18 16.76
CA PRO A 114 9.35 7.12 15.74
C PRO A 114 8.12 7.21 14.83
N LEU A 115 8.32 6.95 13.53
CA LEU A 115 7.25 6.78 12.53
C LEU A 115 7.29 5.35 11.99
N THR A 116 6.15 4.68 11.97
CA THR A 116 5.96 3.41 11.28
C THR A 116 5.29 3.64 9.92
N PHE A 117 5.85 3.07 8.87
CA PHE A 117 5.31 3.13 7.51
C PHE A 117 4.85 1.74 7.07
N HIS A 118 3.55 1.53 7.01
CA HIS A 118 2.95 0.23 6.70
C HIS A 118 2.47 0.14 5.26
N THR A 119 2.78 -0.97 4.59
CA THR A 119 2.42 -1.23 3.20
C THR A 119 2.08 -2.70 2.99
N ASP A 120 1.51 -3.00 1.82
CA ASP A 120 1.50 -4.36 1.31
C ASP A 120 2.93 -4.83 0.95
N ARG A 121 3.02 -6.06 0.42
CA ARG A 121 4.28 -6.64 -0.09
C ARG A 121 4.46 -6.40 -1.58
N GLY A 122 3.97 -5.31 -2.12
CA GLY A 122 4.20 -4.92 -3.51
C GLY A 122 5.68 -4.76 -3.82
N SER A 123 6.11 -5.17 -5.02
CA SER A 123 7.53 -5.17 -5.44
C SER A 123 8.21 -3.80 -5.30
N ASN A 124 7.45 -2.71 -5.51
CA ASN A 124 7.95 -1.35 -5.35
C ASN A 124 8.34 -1.03 -3.90
N TYR A 125 7.52 -1.46 -2.92
CA TYR A 125 7.77 -1.27 -1.50
C TYR A 125 8.86 -2.22 -0.97
N GLN A 126 9.03 -3.38 -1.58
CA GLN A 126 10.09 -4.34 -1.25
C GLN A 126 11.45 -3.97 -1.85
N SER A 127 11.50 -3.06 -2.82
CA SER A 127 12.73 -2.70 -3.52
C SER A 127 13.82 -2.22 -2.54
N LYS A 128 15.07 -2.60 -2.80
CA LYS A 128 16.23 -2.21 -1.99
C LYS A 128 16.34 -0.68 -1.87
N THR A 129 16.11 0.03 -2.97
CA THR A 129 16.20 1.49 -3.04
C THR A 129 15.13 2.17 -2.18
N TYR A 130 13.90 1.64 -2.13
CA TYR A 130 12.84 2.17 -1.28
C TYR A 130 13.12 1.91 0.20
N ARG A 131 13.54 0.70 0.54
CA ARG A 131 13.89 0.32 1.92
C ARG A 131 15.05 1.15 2.48
N LEU A 132 16.08 1.43 1.65
CA LEU A 132 17.18 2.31 2.03
C LEU A 132 16.70 3.75 2.22
N LEU A 133 15.77 4.23 1.39
CA LEU A 133 15.17 5.55 1.57
C LEU A 133 14.46 5.67 2.92
N LEU A 134 13.58 4.72 3.29
CA LEU A 134 12.90 4.77 4.59
C LEU A 134 13.89 4.77 5.76
N ARG A 135 14.94 3.93 5.67
CA ARG A 135 16.00 3.88 6.69
C ARG A 135 16.75 5.20 6.84
N SER A 136 17.06 5.89 5.72
CA SER A 136 17.77 7.18 5.77
C SER A 136 16.94 8.29 6.44
N PHE A 137 15.62 8.11 6.50
CA PHE A 137 14.71 8.98 7.25
C PHE A 137 14.39 8.48 8.67
N GLY A 138 15.01 7.39 9.13
CA GLY A 138 14.75 6.81 10.45
C GLY A 138 13.35 6.15 10.58
N VAL A 139 12.70 5.85 9.46
CA VAL A 139 11.33 5.31 9.44
C VAL A 139 11.33 3.79 9.50
N THR A 140 10.53 3.23 10.39
CA THR A 140 10.34 1.79 10.52
C THR A 140 9.37 1.29 9.47
N GLN A 141 9.81 0.40 8.57
CA GLN A 141 8.94 -0.21 7.58
C GLN A 141 8.22 -1.43 8.15
N SER A 142 6.89 -1.44 8.02
CA SER A 142 5.99 -2.54 8.37
C SER A 142 5.32 -3.09 7.11
N PHE A 143 5.10 -4.40 7.05
CA PHE A 143 4.46 -5.05 5.90
C PHE A 143 3.23 -5.86 6.31
N SER A 144 2.19 -5.84 5.50
CA SER A 144 1.08 -6.78 5.60
C SER A 144 1.58 -8.21 5.49
N ARG A 145 0.95 -9.13 6.19
CA ARG A 145 1.21 -10.56 6.01
C ARG A 145 0.69 -11.02 4.64
N ALA A 146 1.38 -11.98 4.03
CA ALA A 146 0.93 -12.56 2.78
C ALA A 146 -0.45 -13.22 2.97
N HIS A 147 -1.33 -13.01 2.01
CA HIS A 147 -2.69 -13.59 1.99
C HIS A 147 -3.61 -13.18 3.16
N ILE A 148 -3.31 -12.07 3.85
CA ILE A 148 -4.17 -11.49 4.88
C ILE A 148 -4.61 -10.09 4.46
N PRO A 149 -5.75 -9.97 3.74
CA PRO A 149 -6.25 -8.68 3.24
C PRO A 149 -6.47 -7.65 4.36
N TYR A 150 -6.96 -8.10 5.51
CA TYR A 150 -7.23 -7.22 6.65
C TYR A 150 -6.04 -6.39 7.12
N ASP A 151 -4.81 -6.82 6.85
CA ASP A 151 -3.62 -6.07 7.24
C ASP A 151 -3.49 -4.73 6.50
N ASN A 152 -4.15 -4.55 5.32
CA ASN A 152 -4.20 -3.31 4.55
C ASN A 152 -5.61 -2.73 4.37
N SER A 153 -6.56 -3.16 5.20
CA SER A 153 -8.00 -2.83 5.08
C SER A 153 -8.30 -1.32 5.05
N VAL A 154 -7.44 -0.50 5.66
CA VAL A 154 -7.58 0.97 5.65
C VAL A 154 -7.40 1.52 4.23
N MET A 155 -6.36 1.08 3.53
CA MET A 155 -6.11 1.51 2.14
C MET A 155 -7.14 0.93 1.18
N GLU A 156 -7.55 -0.34 1.37
CA GLU A 156 -8.61 -0.97 0.58
C GLU A 156 -9.92 -0.19 0.71
N SER A 157 -10.30 0.20 1.93
CA SER A 157 -11.48 1.02 2.20
C SER A 157 -11.39 2.39 1.53
N PHE A 158 -10.24 3.06 1.62
CA PHE A 158 -10.01 4.35 0.96
C PHE A 158 -10.16 4.22 -0.56
N PHE A 159 -9.49 3.25 -1.19
CA PHE A 159 -9.56 3.08 -2.63
C PHE A 159 -10.93 2.63 -3.13
N SER A 160 -11.66 1.84 -2.35
CA SER A 160 -13.05 1.51 -2.63
C SER A 160 -13.91 2.78 -2.68
N ASN A 161 -13.73 3.70 -1.73
CA ASN A 161 -14.44 4.96 -1.71
C ASN A 161 -14.05 5.86 -2.90
N LEU A 162 -12.75 6.07 -3.15
CA LEU A 162 -12.26 6.84 -4.30
C LEU A 162 -12.85 6.32 -5.62
N LYS A 163 -12.82 5.00 -5.82
CA LYS A 163 -13.35 4.39 -7.04
C LYS A 163 -14.85 4.57 -7.16
N ARG A 164 -15.59 4.32 -6.09
CA ARG A 164 -17.06 4.37 -6.09
C ARG A 164 -17.60 5.79 -6.11
N GLU A 165 -16.96 6.73 -5.41
CA GLU A 165 -17.46 8.09 -5.24
C GLU A 165 -17.02 9.02 -6.37
N GLU A 166 -15.85 8.76 -7.00
CA GLU A 166 -15.29 9.60 -8.07
C GLU A 166 -15.00 8.81 -9.36
N LEU A 167 -14.08 7.83 -9.33
CA LEU A 167 -13.48 7.31 -10.56
C LEU A 167 -14.45 6.59 -11.48
N TYR A 168 -15.47 5.90 -10.94
CA TYR A 168 -16.48 5.17 -11.73
C TYR A 168 -17.72 6.00 -12.04
N ARG A 169 -17.86 7.17 -11.44
CA ARG A 169 -19.02 8.06 -11.69
C ARG A 169 -18.73 9.12 -12.73
N THR A 170 -17.47 9.51 -12.88
CA THR A 170 -17.06 10.64 -13.71
C THR A 170 -16.53 10.16 -15.05
N LYS A 171 -17.00 10.76 -16.15
CA LYS A 171 -16.43 10.60 -17.49
C LYS A 171 -15.39 11.68 -17.71
N TYR A 172 -14.14 11.30 -17.76
CA TYR A 172 -13.02 12.24 -17.98
C TYR A 172 -12.81 12.50 -19.45
N ARG A 173 -12.60 13.75 -19.84
CA ARG A 173 -12.35 14.17 -21.24
C ARG A 173 -10.87 14.12 -21.61
N SER A 174 -10.00 14.31 -20.61
CA SER A 174 -8.54 14.34 -20.80
C SER A 174 -7.81 13.78 -19.56
N GLU A 175 -6.51 13.53 -19.70
CA GLU A 175 -5.64 13.19 -18.55
C GLU A 175 -5.59 14.33 -17.52
N GLY A 176 -5.59 15.57 -17.98
CA GLY A 176 -5.64 16.74 -17.08
C GLY A 176 -6.92 16.79 -16.28
N ASP A 177 -8.07 16.56 -16.92
CA ASP A 177 -9.37 16.47 -16.26
C ASP A 177 -9.42 15.35 -15.20
N PHE A 178 -8.90 14.16 -15.55
CA PHE A 178 -8.77 13.06 -14.60
C PHE A 178 -7.90 13.43 -13.39
N ARG A 179 -6.74 14.03 -13.60
CA ARG A 179 -5.84 14.45 -12.50
C ARG A 179 -6.50 15.47 -11.60
N THR A 180 -7.12 16.50 -12.18
CA THR A 180 -7.87 17.52 -11.44
C THR A 180 -9.03 16.92 -10.64
N ALA A 181 -9.71 15.90 -11.16
CA ALA A 181 -10.78 15.21 -10.45
C ALA A 181 -10.24 14.42 -9.24
N VAL A 182 -9.09 13.75 -9.39
CA VAL A 182 -8.41 13.10 -8.25
C VAL A 182 -8.03 14.14 -7.19
N ASP A 183 -7.44 15.28 -7.61
CA ASP A 183 -7.04 16.35 -6.69
C ASP A 183 -8.26 16.89 -5.91
N ARG A 184 -9.37 17.18 -6.59
CA ARG A 184 -10.62 17.60 -5.96
C ARG A 184 -11.20 16.55 -5.00
N TYR A 185 -11.13 15.28 -5.38
CA TYR A 185 -11.59 14.22 -4.50
C TYR A 185 -10.78 14.15 -3.20
N ILE A 186 -9.45 14.29 -3.28
CA ILE A 186 -8.59 14.28 -2.09
C ILE A 186 -8.91 15.45 -1.15
N VAL A 187 -9.14 16.64 -1.70
CA VAL A 187 -9.58 17.80 -0.90
C VAL A 187 -10.94 17.51 -0.24
N PHE A 188 -11.92 17.05 -1.02
CA PHE A 188 -13.24 16.66 -0.48
C PHE A 188 -13.11 15.60 0.62
N TYR A 189 -12.30 14.55 0.40
CA TYR A 189 -12.09 13.48 1.37
C TYR A 189 -11.51 13.99 2.68
N ASN A 190 -10.52 14.88 2.63
CA ASN A 190 -9.85 15.41 3.80
C ASN A 190 -10.70 16.44 4.57
N GLU A 191 -11.41 17.30 3.86
CA GLU A 191 -12.02 18.51 4.43
C GLU A 191 -13.53 18.42 4.62
N GLN A 192 -14.22 17.62 3.81
CA GLN A 192 -15.68 17.63 3.76
C GLN A 192 -16.31 16.27 4.05
N ARG A 193 -15.63 15.17 3.71
CA ARG A 193 -16.17 13.83 3.86
C ARG A 193 -16.16 13.36 5.31
N PRO A 194 -17.33 13.07 5.94
CA PRO A 194 -17.37 12.52 7.28
C PRO A 194 -16.76 11.11 7.32
N HIS A 195 -16.07 10.78 8.40
CA HIS A 195 -15.44 9.49 8.58
C HIS A 195 -15.90 8.83 9.88
N ALA A 196 -16.54 7.65 9.80
CA ALA A 196 -17.11 6.96 10.95
C ALA A 196 -16.07 6.69 12.06
N LYS A 197 -14.83 6.27 11.69
CA LYS A 197 -13.74 6.05 12.65
C LYS A 197 -13.26 7.31 13.37
N ASN A 198 -13.61 8.48 12.88
CA ASN A 198 -13.33 9.78 13.49
C ASN A 198 -14.53 10.35 14.26
N GLY A 199 -15.54 9.52 14.54
CA GLY A 199 -16.79 10.00 15.12
C GLY A 199 -17.54 10.97 14.18
N TYR A 200 -17.56 10.63 12.89
CA TYR A 200 -18.13 11.42 11.79
C TYR A 200 -17.49 12.80 11.56
N LYS A 201 -16.36 13.08 12.18
CA LYS A 201 -15.53 14.24 11.81
C LYS A 201 -14.77 13.95 10.52
N THR A 202 -14.46 15.01 9.78
CA THR A 202 -13.55 14.91 8.64
C THR A 202 -12.12 14.61 9.11
N PRO A 203 -11.25 14.02 8.26
CA PRO A 203 -9.85 13.83 8.59
C PRO A 203 -9.16 15.08 9.10
N MET A 204 -9.33 16.21 8.39
CA MET A 204 -8.74 17.50 8.78
C MET A 204 -9.27 17.98 10.15
N LYS A 205 -10.57 17.90 10.39
CA LYS A 205 -11.16 18.31 11.68
C LYS A 205 -10.63 17.47 12.83
N LYS A 206 -10.40 16.18 12.60
CA LYS A 206 -9.83 15.27 13.61
C LYS A 206 -8.41 15.72 14.02
N GLU A 207 -7.56 16.11 13.07
CA GLU A 207 -6.21 16.59 13.36
C GLU A 207 -6.23 17.96 14.03
N LEU A 208 -7.05 18.89 13.54
CA LEU A 208 -7.20 20.21 14.16
C LEU A 208 -7.65 20.11 15.62
N ASP A 209 -8.62 19.25 15.93
CA ASP A 209 -9.07 19.03 17.31
C ASP A 209 -7.96 18.48 18.20
N TYR A 210 -7.07 17.64 17.67
CA TYR A 210 -5.91 17.15 18.39
C TYR A 210 -4.91 18.28 18.67
N LEU A 211 -4.52 19.03 17.64
CA LEU A 211 -3.57 20.13 17.76
C LEU A 211 -4.04 21.21 18.72
N ASN A 212 -5.32 21.58 18.65
CA ASN A 212 -5.91 22.56 19.58
C ASN A 212 -5.85 22.08 21.04
N LYS A 213 -6.05 20.80 21.31
CA LYS A 213 -5.92 20.23 22.66
C LYS A 213 -4.47 20.28 23.17
N GLN A 214 -3.49 20.08 22.28
CA GLN A 214 -2.08 20.17 22.67
C GLN A 214 -1.61 21.60 22.92
N ALA A 215 -2.21 22.59 22.27
CA ALA A 215 -1.87 24.00 22.46
C ALA A 215 -2.43 24.59 23.76
N ILE A 216 -3.36 23.89 24.42
CA ILE A 216 -3.99 24.35 25.69
C ILE A 216 -3.28 23.74 26.92
N LEU A 217 -2.47 22.70 26.70
CA LEU A 217 -1.66 22.03 27.74
C LEU A 217 -0.25 22.62 27.82
#